data_ccac28c0cc283dd3659268212ead5e57
#
_entry.id   ccac28c0cc283dd3659268212ead5e57
#
_cell.length_a   1.000
_cell.length_b   1.000
_cell.length_c   1.000
_cell.angle_alpha   90.00
_cell.angle_beta   90.00
_cell.angle_gamma   90.00
#
_symmetry.space_group_name_H-M   'P 1'
#
loop_
_entity.id
_entity.type
_entity.pdbx_description
1 polymer ?
#
loop_
_entity_poly.entity_id
_entity_poly.type
_entity_poly.pdbx_seq_one_letter_code
_entity_poly.pdbx_strand_id
1 'polypeptide(L)'
;MAAYKNSSSTGPDIIGASPGGERIGQSILLVQRRDGSRRALLLFAAIVAAIVALYMLNGGSYLPALAIFGIAGAIVVFKASAWTRVDHQWLIVPLVVLAIFVNSFFLSGAPRAAFHYGMVILFCAPCLPVMWRSGIFRRGGFELYSIYFGWALLTVSYSLARDFSLARILDATLVFCALSVIVFELKDADDVTRLIERFLIGCGFFVVIMAFAAIGLPRSLTWDVPDAYTLNQQVERFRGLLSNPNDVGGLMLLTVGPTLAFWNRFAPNKRKWFAVIALLSVAEAGLADSRTPFIALAAGIVCYILWRYRLRGVLMLGGAGVLVVAAMPIFGRSIGDYVGRGDVTTLTGRTDMWAYVIQEIKSRPLFGYGYEVAGAIFQSKYFPLWYGPWDEGPQSSLHNGYLNHMISVGIPATLFWLFIVLRPWWFAMRQSEDPWNLKPLALLVVVPCLVHNMSEASVGDFLGMVGLLFGITWAIGERYRILVQQQAVTARQRELDRMAPGMAALQNFRA
;
A
#
# COMPACT_ATOMS: atom_id res chain seq x y z
N MET A 1 -31.24 -23.03 -5.50
CA MET A 1 -32.55 -22.36 -5.56
C MET A 1 -33.23 -22.57 -4.23
N ALA A 2 -33.31 -21.57 -3.37
CA ALA A 2 -34.16 -21.52 -2.19
C ALA A 2 -34.51 -20.05 -1.97
N ALA A 3 -35.76 -19.73 -2.08
CA ALA A 3 -36.34 -18.41 -1.95
C ALA A 3 -36.28 -17.95 -0.49
N TYR A 4 -35.73 -16.76 -0.25
CA TYR A 4 -35.76 -16.09 1.04
C TYR A 4 -37.02 -15.22 1.10
N LYS A 5 -37.96 -15.57 1.95
CA LYS A 5 -39.17 -14.81 2.27
C LYS A 5 -38.79 -13.58 3.09
N ASN A 6 -39.14 -12.40 2.61
CA ASN A 6 -39.15 -11.16 3.36
C ASN A 6 -40.27 -11.20 4.42
N SER A 7 -39.90 -11.09 5.69
CA SER A 7 -40.81 -10.74 6.76
C SER A 7 -40.71 -9.23 7.06
N SER A 8 -41.73 -8.49 6.69
CA SER A 8 -41.95 -7.10 7.05
C SER A 8 -42.32 -7.02 8.55
N SER A 9 -41.49 -6.41 9.38
CA SER A 9 -41.83 -5.97 10.73
C SER A 9 -42.07 -4.47 10.72
N THR A 10 -43.35 -4.09 10.83
CA THR A 10 -43.83 -2.73 11.13
C THR A 10 -43.40 -2.32 12.53
N GLY A 11 -42.50 -1.37 12.65
CA GLY A 11 -42.17 -0.68 13.90
C GLY A 11 -42.88 0.69 13.97
N PRO A 12 -43.14 1.23 15.18
CA PRO A 12 -44.01 2.36 15.37
C PRO A 12 -43.47 3.69 14.88
N ASP A 13 -44.36 4.47 14.29
CA ASP A 13 -44.17 5.86 13.86
C ASP A 13 -43.77 6.77 15.05
N ILE A 14 -42.59 7.39 14.98
CA ILE A 14 -42.19 8.52 15.80
C ILE A 14 -42.41 9.79 14.98
N ILE A 15 -43.39 10.56 15.42
CA ILE A 15 -43.82 11.86 14.90
C ILE A 15 -42.73 12.92 15.07
N GLY A 16 -42.41 13.62 13.98
CA GLY A 16 -42.21 15.07 13.97
C GLY A 16 -40.84 15.63 14.29
N ALA A 17 -39.96 15.65 13.27
CA ALA A 17 -39.01 16.76 13.12
C ALA A 17 -38.84 17.02 11.61
N SER A 18 -39.08 18.24 11.20
CA SER A 18 -39.03 18.69 9.81
C SER A 18 -37.65 18.45 9.16
N PRO A 19 -37.51 17.57 8.14
CA PRO A 19 -36.22 17.20 7.59
C PRO A 19 -35.74 18.11 6.45
N GLY A 20 -36.38 19.26 6.22
CA GLY A 20 -36.10 20.06 5.00
C GLY A 20 -34.85 20.94 5.08
N GLY A 21 -34.54 21.51 6.22
CA GLY A 21 -33.45 22.50 6.33
C GLY A 21 -32.04 21.90 6.37
N GLU A 22 -31.87 20.77 7.04
CA GLU A 22 -30.53 20.13 7.16
C GLU A 22 -30.06 19.45 5.86
N ARG A 23 -30.98 18.91 5.05
CA ARG A 23 -30.63 18.28 3.77
C ARG A 23 -30.17 19.27 2.71
N ILE A 24 -30.67 20.48 2.70
CA ILE A 24 -30.27 21.53 1.74
C ILE A 24 -28.86 22.03 2.11
N GLY A 25 -28.56 22.25 3.40
CA GLY A 25 -27.24 22.64 3.86
C GLY A 25 -26.17 21.56 3.57
N GLN A 26 -26.51 20.29 3.78
CA GLN A 26 -25.59 19.17 3.48
C GLN A 26 -25.37 18.96 1.98
N SER A 27 -26.37 19.15 1.12
CA SER A 27 -26.21 19.05 -0.34
C SER A 27 -25.38 20.21 -0.90
N ILE A 28 -25.52 21.42 -0.42
CA ILE A 28 -24.69 22.57 -0.83
C ILE A 28 -23.23 22.39 -0.39
N LEU A 29 -22.99 21.89 0.82
CA LEU A 29 -21.65 21.56 1.30
C LEU A 29 -20.99 20.41 0.52
N LEU A 30 -21.77 19.41 0.08
CA LEU A 30 -21.28 18.31 -0.74
C LEU A 30 -20.94 18.75 -2.18
N VAL A 31 -21.71 19.68 -2.76
CA VAL A 31 -21.42 20.25 -4.09
C VAL A 31 -20.16 21.13 -4.04
N GLN A 32 -20.02 21.99 -3.02
CA GLN A 32 -18.79 22.80 -2.84
C GLN A 32 -17.55 21.94 -2.56
N ARG A 33 -17.67 20.81 -1.82
CA ARG A 33 -16.57 19.85 -1.65
C ARG A 33 -16.14 19.19 -2.97
N ARG A 34 -17.12 18.83 -3.83
CA ARG A 34 -16.85 18.19 -5.13
C ARG A 34 -16.06 19.10 -6.08
N ASP A 35 -16.40 20.37 -6.13
CA ASP A 35 -15.70 21.34 -6.99
C ASP A 35 -14.26 21.63 -6.51
N GLY A 36 -14.03 21.70 -5.22
CA GLY A 36 -12.68 21.87 -4.65
C GLY A 36 -11.74 20.71 -4.99
N SER A 37 -12.25 19.48 -4.94
CA SER A 37 -11.44 18.27 -5.23
C SER A 37 -11.09 18.15 -6.72
N ARG A 38 -12.01 18.49 -7.62
CA ARG A 38 -11.74 18.52 -9.08
C ARG A 38 -10.70 19.58 -9.44
N ARG A 39 -10.79 20.77 -8.84
CA ARG A 39 -9.80 21.85 -9.06
C ARG A 39 -8.42 21.47 -8.53
N ALA A 40 -8.33 20.80 -7.37
CA ALA A 40 -7.09 20.30 -6.84
C ALA A 40 -6.44 19.24 -7.75
N LEU A 41 -7.25 18.32 -8.31
CA LEU A 41 -6.77 17.30 -9.26
C LEU A 41 -6.30 17.90 -10.59
N LEU A 42 -7.03 18.89 -11.12
CA LEU A 42 -6.66 19.58 -12.35
C LEU A 42 -5.39 20.43 -12.15
N LEU A 43 -5.26 21.09 -10.99
CA LEU A 43 -4.05 21.82 -10.63
C LEU A 43 -2.85 20.88 -10.49
N PHE A 44 -3.05 19.72 -9.88
CA PHE A 44 -2.03 18.69 -9.79
C PHE A 44 -1.58 18.20 -11.18
N ALA A 45 -2.53 17.82 -12.04
CA ALA A 45 -2.22 17.39 -13.40
C ALA A 45 -1.48 18.48 -14.20
N ALA A 46 -1.88 19.76 -14.04
CA ALA A 46 -1.22 20.88 -14.66
C ALA A 46 0.20 21.09 -14.12
N ILE A 47 0.42 20.95 -12.82
CA ILE A 47 1.76 21.03 -12.20
C ILE A 47 2.66 19.91 -12.71
N VAL A 48 2.19 18.67 -12.73
CA VAL A 48 2.96 17.52 -13.24
C VAL A 48 3.30 17.71 -14.71
N ALA A 49 2.33 18.13 -15.54
CA ALA A 49 2.56 18.40 -16.95
C ALA A 49 3.57 19.54 -17.17
N ALA A 50 3.48 20.62 -16.39
CA ALA A 50 4.43 21.74 -16.45
C ALA A 50 5.86 21.31 -16.04
N ILE A 51 5.99 20.44 -15.04
CA ILE A 51 7.29 19.92 -14.60
C ILE A 51 7.92 19.05 -15.69
N VAL A 52 7.14 18.12 -16.27
CA VAL A 52 7.61 17.27 -17.36
C VAL A 52 8.01 18.12 -18.58
N ALA A 53 7.20 19.10 -18.94
CA ALA A 53 7.50 20.01 -20.05
C ALA A 53 8.78 20.83 -19.80
N LEU A 54 8.94 21.39 -18.60
CA LEU A 54 10.14 22.16 -18.22
C LEU A 54 11.40 21.30 -18.18
N TYR A 55 11.29 20.06 -17.71
CA TYR A 55 12.39 19.10 -17.73
C TYR A 55 12.83 18.79 -19.16
N MET A 56 11.85 18.54 -20.05
CA MET A 56 12.13 18.28 -21.47
C MET A 56 12.71 19.49 -22.20
N LEU A 57 12.20 20.70 -21.92
CA LEU A 57 12.65 21.95 -22.57
C LEU A 57 14.05 22.38 -22.12
N ASN A 58 14.48 22.05 -20.91
CA ASN A 58 15.80 22.42 -20.37
C ASN A 58 16.87 21.33 -20.56
N GLY A 59 16.72 20.45 -21.53
CA GLY A 59 17.71 19.41 -21.81
C GLY A 59 18.05 18.51 -20.64
N GLY A 60 17.05 18.25 -19.76
CA GLY A 60 17.20 17.42 -18.58
C GLY A 60 17.70 18.14 -17.32
N SER A 61 17.79 19.48 -17.31
CA SER A 61 18.13 20.24 -16.10
C SER A 61 16.94 20.25 -15.11
N TYR A 62 17.19 19.91 -13.86
CA TYR A 62 16.18 19.79 -12.80
C TYR A 62 16.06 21.02 -11.88
N LEU A 63 16.97 22.00 -12.01
CA LEU A 63 16.94 23.22 -11.20
C LEU A 63 15.63 24.01 -11.29
N PRO A 64 15.01 24.22 -12.48
CA PRO A 64 13.72 24.89 -12.56
C PRO A 64 12.57 24.07 -11.93
N ALA A 65 12.64 22.74 -12.04
CA ALA A 65 11.65 21.85 -11.41
C ALA A 65 11.70 21.94 -9.89
N LEU A 66 12.91 21.96 -9.29
CA LEU A 66 13.10 22.14 -7.85
C LEU A 66 12.59 23.49 -7.36
N ALA A 67 12.81 24.58 -8.11
CA ALA A 67 12.31 25.91 -7.76
C ALA A 67 10.77 25.93 -7.74
N ILE A 68 10.12 25.33 -8.75
CA ILE A 68 8.65 25.23 -8.82
C ILE A 68 8.10 24.39 -7.67
N PHE A 69 8.76 23.26 -7.30
CA PHE A 69 8.37 22.44 -6.15
C PHE A 69 8.50 23.21 -4.85
N GLY A 70 9.59 23.94 -4.67
CA GLY A 70 9.79 24.77 -3.48
C GLY A 70 8.69 25.84 -3.34
N ILE A 71 8.34 26.53 -4.43
CA ILE A 71 7.29 27.56 -4.46
C ILE A 71 5.91 26.92 -4.25
N ALA A 72 5.58 25.82 -4.95
CA ALA A 72 4.31 25.12 -4.81
C ALA A 72 4.15 24.56 -3.40
N GLY A 73 5.20 23.97 -2.83
CA GLY A 73 5.24 23.48 -1.44
C GLY A 73 5.01 24.61 -0.44
N ALA A 74 5.67 25.77 -0.61
CA ALA A 74 5.46 26.95 0.23
C ALA A 74 4.02 27.46 0.16
N ILE A 75 3.42 27.53 -1.05
CA ILE A 75 2.02 27.95 -1.24
C ILE A 75 1.06 26.98 -0.55
N VAL A 76 1.31 25.66 -0.66
CA VAL A 76 0.48 24.64 -0.04
C VAL A 76 0.59 24.69 1.48
N VAL A 77 1.78 24.81 2.03
CA VAL A 77 2.00 24.98 3.48
C VAL A 77 1.34 26.26 4.01
N PHE A 78 1.46 27.39 3.29
CA PHE A 78 0.82 28.66 3.65
C PHE A 78 -0.73 28.58 3.59
N LYS A 79 -1.30 27.80 2.66
CA LYS A 79 -2.74 27.57 2.54
C LYS A 79 -3.22 26.32 3.32
N ALA A 80 -2.44 25.77 4.24
CA ALA A 80 -2.82 24.58 5.02
C ALA A 80 -4.17 24.73 5.76
N SER A 81 -4.61 25.97 6.04
CA SER A 81 -5.97 26.24 6.53
C SER A 81 -7.08 25.91 5.51
N ALA A 82 -6.76 25.89 4.21
CA ALA A 82 -7.67 25.50 3.15
C ALA A 82 -7.79 23.97 3.02
N TRP A 83 -6.78 23.21 3.46
CA TRP A 83 -6.76 21.75 3.40
C TRP A 83 -7.82 21.11 4.30
N THR A 84 -8.23 21.76 5.38
CA THR A 84 -9.33 21.27 6.24
C THR A 84 -10.68 21.20 5.53
N ARG A 85 -10.81 21.80 4.34
CA ARG A 85 -12.03 21.78 3.51
C ARG A 85 -11.95 20.82 2.31
N VAL A 86 -10.80 20.16 2.08
CA VAL A 86 -10.60 19.23 0.96
C VAL A 86 -11.08 17.84 1.38
N ASP A 87 -11.66 17.09 0.45
CA ASP A 87 -11.86 15.64 0.60
C ASP A 87 -10.48 14.96 0.47
N HIS A 88 -9.84 14.69 1.62
CA HIS A 88 -8.49 14.13 1.68
C HIS A 88 -8.38 12.74 1.03
N GLN A 89 -9.48 12.02 0.85
CA GLN A 89 -9.46 10.75 0.15
C GLN A 89 -8.93 10.86 -1.29
N TRP A 90 -9.01 12.04 -1.92
CA TRP A 90 -8.41 12.27 -3.25
C TRP A 90 -6.88 12.32 -3.24
N LEU A 91 -6.25 12.51 -2.09
CA LEU A 91 -4.78 12.44 -1.96
C LEU A 91 -4.23 11.04 -2.31
N ILE A 92 -5.07 10.00 -2.26
CA ILE A 92 -4.63 8.65 -2.62
C ILE A 92 -4.21 8.56 -4.09
N VAL A 93 -4.83 9.31 -5.00
CA VAL A 93 -4.47 9.29 -6.42
C VAL A 93 -3.05 9.81 -6.66
N PRO A 94 -2.66 11.03 -6.22
CA PRO A 94 -1.28 11.48 -6.37
C PRO A 94 -0.27 10.63 -5.60
N LEU A 95 -0.64 10.01 -4.47
CA LEU A 95 0.26 9.09 -3.75
C LEU A 95 0.51 7.82 -4.56
N VAL A 96 -0.51 7.23 -5.20
CA VAL A 96 -0.36 6.09 -6.12
C VAL A 96 0.52 6.47 -7.30
N VAL A 97 0.23 7.62 -7.93
CA VAL A 97 1.04 8.14 -9.04
C VAL A 97 2.50 8.29 -8.61
N LEU A 98 2.74 8.90 -7.45
CA LEU A 98 4.08 9.08 -6.91
C LEU A 98 4.79 7.74 -6.65
N ALA A 99 4.13 6.80 -5.98
CA ALA A 99 4.68 5.49 -5.66
C ALA A 99 5.12 4.71 -6.92
N ILE A 100 4.35 4.83 -8.01
CA ILE A 100 4.69 4.19 -9.28
C ILE A 100 5.78 5.00 -10.02
N PHE A 101 5.67 6.33 -10.07
CA PHE A 101 6.59 7.18 -10.83
C PHE A 101 8.00 7.22 -10.24
N VAL A 102 8.14 7.09 -8.91
CA VAL A 102 9.44 6.95 -8.24
C VAL A 102 10.22 5.74 -8.74
N ASN A 103 9.52 4.67 -9.14
CA ASN A 103 10.12 3.49 -9.72
C ASN A 103 10.26 3.55 -11.25
N SER A 104 10.03 4.72 -11.87
CA SER A 104 10.21 4.88 -13.32
C SER A 104 11.68 5.05 -13.70
N PHE A 105 12.04 4.58 -14.90
CA PHE A 105 13.41 4.71 -15.42
C PHE A 105 13.78 6.13 -15.88
N PHE A 106 12.78 7.02 -16.03
CA PHE A 106 13.02 8.41 -16.48
C PHE A 106 13.82 9.25 -15.50
N LEU A 107 13.86 8.83 -14.24
CA LEU A 107 14.54 9.55 -13.18
C LEU A 107 15.58 8.63 -12.53
N SER A 108 16.84 9.07 -12.52
CA SER A 108 17.93 8.38 -11.83
C SER A 108 18.72 9.37 -10.97
N GLY A 109 19.41 8.88 -9.95
CA GLY A 109 20.29 9.70 -9.12
C GLY A 109 19.61 10.87 -8.39
N ALA A 110 20.29 12.02 -8.33
CA ALA A 110 19.83 13.20 -7.62
C ALA A 110 18.48 13.77 -8.10
N PRO A 111 18.16 13.81 -9.41
CA PRO A 111 16.84 14.23 -9.90
C PRO A 111 15.70 13.36 -9.39
N ARG A 112 15.90 12.04 -9.32
CA ARG A 112 14.90 11.11 -8.76
C ARG A 112 14.64 11.40 -7.29
N ALA A 113 15.70 11.57 -6.50
CA ALA A 113 15.59 11.87 -5.08
C ALA A 113 14.90 13.22 -4.84
N ALA A 114 15.29 14.25 -5.59
CA ALA A 114 14.69 15.59 -5.49
C ALA A 114 13.20 15.59 -5.84
N PHE A 115 12.82 14.91 -6.93
CA PHE A 115 11.42 14.76 -7.32
C PHE A 115 10.63 14.02 -6.25
N HIS A 116 11.13 12.88 -5.79
CA HIS A 116 10.51 12.05 -4.76
C HIS A 116 10.24 12.85 -3.48
N TYR A 117 11.28 13.40 -2.86
CA TYR A 117 11.14 14.15 -1.60
C TYR A 117 10.32 15.43 -1.77
N GLY A 118 10.47 16.13 -2.91
CA GLY A 118 9.66 17.29 -3.22
C GLY A 118 8.17 16.96 -3.27
N MET A 119 7.79 15.87 -3.91
CA MET A 119 6.39 15.43 -4.01
C MET A 119 5.85 14.91 -2.66
N VAL A 120 6.66 14.17 -1.89
CA VAL A 120 6.27 13.74 -0.54
C VAL A 120 6.01 14.96 0.35
N ILE A 121 6.90 15.93 0.36
CA ILE A 121 6.70 17.17 1.12
C ILE A 121 5.43 17.89 0.65
N LEU A 122 5.24 18.03 -0.66
CA LEU A 122 4.10 18.74 -1.22
C LEU A 122 2.75 18.11 -0.82
N PHE A 123 2.64 16.77 -0.90
CA PHE A 123 1.36 16.09 -0.65
C PHE A 123 1.16 15.64 0.78
N CYS A 124 2.22 15.30 1.49
CA CYS A 124 2.10 14.68 2.80
C CYS A 124 2.34 15.66 3.96
N ALA A 125 3.23 16.65 3.82
CA ALA A 125 3.50 17.59 4.90
C ALA A 125 2.26 18.40 5.36
N PRO A 126 1.32 18.82 4.48
CA PRO A 126 0.09 19.47 4.90
C PRO A 126 -0.81 18.61 5.79
N CYS A 127 -0.64 17.28 5.77
CA CYS A 127 -1.38 16.36 6.62
C CYS A 127 -0.89 16.39 8.08
N LEU A 128 0.34 16.81 8.36
CA LEU A 128 0.90 16.90 9.72
C LEU A 128 0.05 17.77 10.66
N PRO A 129 -0.29 19.04 10.32
CA PRO A 129 -1.14 19.86 11.17
C PRO A 129 -2.54 19.27 11.37
N VAL A 130 -3.10 18.61 10.34
CA VAL A 130 -4.41 17.93 10.43
C VAL A 130 -4.34 16.78 11.42
N MET A 131 -3.33 15.92 11.27
CA MET A 131 -3.09 14.78 12.16
C MET A 131 -2.86 15.23 13.61
N TRP A 132 -2.09 16.31 13.81
CA TRP A 132 -1.82 16.86 15.12
C TRP A 132 -3.11 17.39 15.80
N ARG A 133 -3.86 18.25 15.11
CA ARG A 133 -5.10 18.85 15.62
C ARG A 133 -6.19 17.82 15.88
N SER A 134 -6.31 16.79 15.07
CA SER A 134 -7.30 15.72 15.23
C SER A 134 -6.91 14.69 16.29
N GLY A 135 -5.66 14.68 16.75
CA GLY A 135 -5.13 13.72 17.72
C GLY A 135 -5.09 12.28 17.21
N ILE A 136 -5.05 12.07 15.89
CA ILE A 136 -5.02 10.73 15.26
C ILE A 136 -3.85 9.92 15.79
N PHE A 137 -2.66 10.54 15.90
CA PHE A 137 -1.44 9.87 16.35
C PHE A 137 -1.50 9.31 17.78
N ARG A 138 -2.50 9.71 18.58
CA ARG A 138 -2.74 9.21 19.96
C ARG A 138 -3.79 8.10 20.00
N ARG A 139 -4.18 7.53 18.85
CA ARG A 139 -5.31 6.60 18.78
C ARG A 139 -4.85 5.24 18.24
N GLY A 140 -4.89 4.26 19.10
CA GLY A 140 -4.79 2.86 18.72
C GLY A 140 -3.49 2.50 18.01
N GLY A 141 -3.58 1.93 16.81
CA GLY A 141 -2.44 1.50 16.01
C GLY A 141 -1.62 2.65 15.46
N PHE A 142 -2.23 3.82 15.24
CA PHE A 142 -1.49 5.02 14.83
C PHE A 142 -0.51 5.48 15.93
N GLU A 143 -0.88 5.33 17.20
CA GLU A 143 0.01 5.57 18.35
C GLU A 143 1.18 4.57 18.35
N LEU A 144 0.89 3.29 18.15
CA LEU A 144 1.92 2.25 18.12
C LEU A 144 2.91 2.47 16.96
N TYR A 145 2.44 2.90 15.79
CA TYR A 145 3.32 3.28 14.69
C TYR A 145 4.19 4.49 15.04
N SER A 146 3.65 5.46 15.76
CA SER A 146 4.42 6.63 16.23
C SER A 146 5.55 6.20 17.17
N ILE A 147 5.30 5.21 18.04
CA ILE A 147 6.33 4.59 18.89
C ILE A 147 7.39 3.88 18.04
N TYR A 148 6.97 3.12 17.03
CA TYR A 148 7.87 2.45 16.10
C TYR A 148 8.77 3.44 15.34
N PHE A 149 8.21 4.54 14.84
CA PHE A 149 9.01 5.60 14.19
C PHE A 149 9.94 6.32 15.17
N GLY A 150 9.55 6.49 16.42
CA GLY A 150 10.42 6.98 17.49
C GLY A 150 11.63 6.07 17.68
N TRP A 151 11.41 4.75 17.70
CA TRP A 151 12.49 3.77 17.74
C TRP A 151 13.37 3.86 16.49
N ALA A 152 12.77 3.88 15.30
CA ALA A 152 13.50 4.02 14.04
C ALA A 152 14.37 5.29 14.03
N LEU A 153 13.85 6.42 14.54
CA LEU A 153 14.60 7.67 14.66
C LEU A 153 15.79 7.54 15.61
N LEU A 154 15.67 6.82 16.72
CA LEU A 154 16.80 6.55 17.61
C LEU A 154 17.92 5.78 16.90
N THR A 155 17.57 4.92 15.92
CA THR A 155 18.59 4.18 15.16
C THR A 155 19.47 5.06 14.29
N VAL A 156 19.04 6.29 13.96
CA VAL A 156 19.83 7.24 13.17
C VAL A 156 21.13 7.61 13.89
N SER A 157 21.11 7.67 15.23
CA SER A 157 22.29 8.06 16.03
C SER A 157 23.50 7.16 15.82
N TYR A 158 23.28 5.88 15.52
CA TYR A 158 24.33 4.88 15.27
C TYR A 158 24.26 4.25 13.87
N SER A 159 23.41 4.78 12.98
CA SER A 159 23.27 4.28 11.62
C SER A 159 24.57 4.39 10.83
N LEU A 160 24.85 3.37 10.01
CA LEU A 160 25.97 3.38 9.07
C LEU A 160 25.79 4.41 7.96
N ALA A 161 24.55 4.81 7.64
CA ALA A 161 24.21 5.82 6.63
C ALA A 161 23.18 6.80 7.22
N ARG A 162 23.63 7.69 8.12
CA ARG A 162 22.77 8.56 8.95
C ARG A 162 21.82 9.41 8.13
N ASP A 163 22.34 10.12 7.13
CA ASP A 163 21.53 11.03 6.29
C ASP A 163 20.48 10.28 5.50
N PHE A 164 20.85 9.10 4.97
CA PHE A 164 19.93 8.22 4.27
C PHE A 164 18.82 7.69 5.21
N SER A 165 19.20 7.17 6.39
CA SER A 165 18.22 6.70 7.38
C SER A 165 17.28 7.79 7.82
N LEU A 166 17.78 9.00 8.07
CA LEU A 166 16.95 10.16 8.44
C LEU A 166 15.96 10.51 7.33
N ALA A 167 16.44 10.59 6.08
CA ALA A 167 15.59 10.88 4.93
C ALA A 167 14.48 9.84 4.77
N ARG A 168 14.80 8.54 4.91
CA ARG A 168 13.82 7.45 4.79
C ARG A 168 12.79 7.43 5.93
N ILE A 169 13.19 7.77 7.17
CA ILE A 169 12.25 7.88 8.30
C ILE A 169 11.31 9.07 8.10
N LEU A 170 11.83 10.22 7.66
CA LEU A 170 10.99 11.39 7.38
C LEU A 170 9.99 11.08 6.27
N ASP A 171 10.43 10.45 5.21
CA ASP A 171 9.62 9.98 4.10
C ASP A 171 8.48 9.07 4.59
N ALA A 172 8.82 7.97 5.24
CA ALA A 172 7.85 7.03 5.79
C ALA A 172 6.87 7.68 6.76
N THR A 173 7.34 8.60 7.61
CA THR A 173 6.51 9.33 8.56
C THR A 173 5.53 10.26 7.86
N LEU A 174 5.96 11.00 6.84
CA LEU A 174 5.10 11.91 6.09
C LEU A 174 4.00 11.15 5.34
N VAL A 175 4.35 10.05 4.67
CA VAL A 175 3.37 9.21 3.97
C VAL A 175 2.40 8.57 4.96
N PHE A 176 2.90 8.06 6.08
CA PHE A 176 2.05 7.55 7.17
C PHE A 176 1.05 8.61 7.66
N CYS A 177 1.47 9.87 7.83
CA CYS A 177 0.58 10.96 8.21
C CYS A 177 -0.51 11.18 7.14
N ALA A 178 -0.15 11.18 5.86
CA ALA A 178 -1.11 11.34 4.78
C ALA A 178 -2.12 10.19 4.74
N LEU A 179 -1.67 8.93 4.81
CA LEU A 179 -2.54 7.76 4.86
C LEU A 179 -3.47 7.79 6.08
N SER A 180 -2.95 8.20 7.23
CA SER A 180 -3.72 8.33 8.47
C SER A 180 -4.84 9.35 8.32
N VAL A 181 -4.57 10.53 7.74
CA VAL A 181 -5.58 11.57 7.51
C VAL A 181 -6.64 11.10 6.52
N ILE A 182 -6.22 10.52 5.38
CA ILE A 182 -7.13 9.98 4.35
C ILE A 182 -8.13 9.00 4.97
N VAL A 183 -7.62 8.07 5.76
CA VAL A 183 -8.42 6.96 6.30
C VAL A 183 -9.25 7.39 7.50
N PHE A 184 -8.79 8.37 8.28
CA PHE A 184 -9.52 8.83 9.46
C PHE A 184 -10.86 9.49 9.12
N GLU A 185 -11.03 9.96 7.89
CA GLU A 185 -12.30 10.50 7.39
C GLU A 185 -13.34 9.41 7.06
N LEU A 186 -12.94 8.14 6.97
CA LEU A 186 -13.86 7.04 6.67
C LEU A 186 -14.85 6.83 7.82
N LYS A 187 -16.14 6.79 7.47
CA LYS A 187 -17.25 6.61 8.41
C LYS A 187 -18.00 5.30 8.19
N ASP A 188 -18.11 4.87 6.94
CA ASP A 188 -18.92 3.74 6.52
C ASP A 188 -18.27 2.93 5.39
N ALA A 189 -18.96 1.89 4.97
CA ALA A 189 -18.51 0.99 3.91
C ALA A 189 -18.44 1.65 2.53
N ASP A 190 -19.26 2.65 2.29
CA ASP A 190 -19.31 3.36 1.00
C ASP A 190 -18.11 4.30 0.88
N ASP A 191 -17.69 4.92 2.00
CA ASP A 191 -16.43 5.69 2.05
C ASP A 191 -15.22 4.81 1.70
N VAL A 192 -15.15 3.61 2.28
CA VAL A 192 -14.08 2.64 1.96
C VAL A 192 -14.12 2.25 0.50
N THR A 193 -15.32 1.95 -0.02
CA THR A 193 -15.49 1.58 -1.43
C THR A 193 -15.02 2.72 -2.34
N ARG A 194 -15.40 3.97 -2.05
CA ARG A 194 -14.94 5.15 -2.82
C ARG A 194 -13.42 5.34 -2.75
N LEU A 195 -12.81 5.10 -1.60
CA LEU A 195 -11.36 5.19 -1.46
C LEU A 195 -10.65 4.14 -2.32
N ILE A 196 -11.11 2.89 -2.29
CA ILE A 196 -10.56 1.81 -3.14
C ILE A 196 -10.79 2.10 -4.64
N GLU A 197 -11.96 2.64 -5.02
CA GLU A 197 -12.21 3.08 -6.40
C GLU A 197 -11.18 4.13 -6.86
N ARG A 198 -10.92 5.15 -6.04
CA ARG A 198 -9.92 6.20 -6.34
C ARG A 198 -8.51 5.63 -6.45
N PHE A 199 -8.17 4.71 -5.55
CA PHE A 199 -6.90 3.98 -5.60
C PHE A 199 -6.76 3.23 -6.94
N LEU A 200 -7.79 2.45 -7.34
CA LEU A 200 -7.80 1.70 -8.59
C LEU A 200 -7.78 2.61 -9.83
N ILE A 201 -8.37 3.80 -9.77
CA ILE A 201 -8.27 4.79 -10.86
C ILE A 201 -6.82 5.25 -11.02
N GLY A 202 -6.12 5.54 -9.92
CA GLY A 202 -4.71 5.89 -9.96
C GLY A 202 -3.83 4.79 -10.55
N CYS A 203 -4.03 3.53 -10.11
CA CYS A 203 -3.32 2.38 -10.67
C CYS A 203 -3.66 2.17 -12.15
N GLY A 204 -4.95 2.26 -12.52
CA GLY A 204 -5.43 2.03 -13.87
C GLY A 204 -4.84 3.00 -14.88
N PHE A 205 -4.61 4.23 -14.51
CA PHE A 205 -3.91 5.21 -15.35
C PHE A 205 -2.53 4.69 -15.78
N PHE A 206 -1.76 4.14 -14.84
CA PHE A 206 -0.43 3.58 -15.15
C PHE A 206 -0.49 2.29 -15.94
N VAL A 207 -1.38 1.37 -15.61
CA VAL A 207 -1.57 0.12 -16.36
C VAL A 207 -1.87 0.44 -17.83
N VAL A 208 -2.76 1.39 -18.10
CA VAL A 208 -3.08 1.79 -19.48
C VAL A 208 -1.86 2.41 -20.17
N ILE A 209 -1.13 3.30 -19.51
CA ILE A 209 0.10 3.88 -20.08
C ILE A 209 1.14 2.80 -20.36
N MET A 210 1.31 1.82 -19.48
CA MET A 210 2.23 0.70 -19.66
C MET A 210 1.86 -0.17 -20.85
N ALA A 211 0.55 -0.46 -21.03
CA ALA A 211 0.05 -1.17 -22.19
C ALA A 211 0.34 -0.42 -23.51
N PHE A 212 0.12 0.91 -23.53
CA PHE A 212 0.51 1.74 -24.68
C PHE A 212 2.03 1.75 -24.92
N ALA A 213 2.83 1.80 -23.86
CA ALA A 213 4.27 1.75 -23.96
C ALA A 213 4.75 0.39 -24.55
N ALA A 214 4.11 -0.70 -24.18
CA ALA A 214 4.43 -2.02 -24.70
C ALA A 214 4.23 -2.14 -26.22
N ILE A 215 3.25 -1.40 -26.76
CA ILE A 215 2.89 -1.46 -28.20
C ILE A 215 3.59 -0.37 -28.99
N GLY A 216 3.71 0.85 -28.43
CA GLY A 216 4.08 2.05 -29.17
C GLY A 216 5.52 2.51 -28.99
N LEU A 217 6.23 2.05 -27.97
CA LEU A 217 7.61 2.45 -27.71
C LEU A 217 8.63 1.38 -28.18
N PRO A 218 9.85 1.81 -28.53
CA PRO A 218 10.93 0.87 -28.85
C PRO A 218 11.22 -0.11 -27.72
N ARG A 219 11.49 -1.37 -28.05
CA ARG A 219 11.84 -2.40 -27.06
C ARG A 219 13.02 -2.00 -26.18
N SER A 220 14.02 -1.34 -26.71
CA SER A 220 15.17 -0.83 -25.96
C SER A 220 14.80 0.09 -24.78
N LEU A 221 13.62 0.73 -24.83
CA LEU A 221 13.13 1.59 -23.74
C LEU A 221 12.21 0.85 -22.77
N THR A 222 11.53 -0.21 -23.22
CA THR A 222 10.45 -0.84 -22.45
C THR A 222 10.77 -2.27 -22.01
N TRP A 223 11.86 -2.85 -22.51
CA TRP A 223 12.33 -4.18 -22.15
C TRP A 223 13.70 -4.10 -21.51
N ASP A 224 13.93 -4.94 -20.52
CA ASP A 224 15.22 -5.11 -19.90
C ASP A 224 16.03 -6.04 -20.79
N VAL A 225 17.05 -5.49 -21.44
CA VAL A 225 17.94 -6.24 -22.31
C VAL A 225 18.98 -6.93 -21.42
N PRO A 226 19.23 -8.24 -21.59
CA PRO A 226 20.23 -8.94 -20.81
C PRO A 226 21.59 -8.26 -20.99
N ASP A 227 22.12 -7.66 -19.93
CA ASP A 227 23.51 -7.21 -19.94
C ASP A 227 24.43 -8.41 -20.00
N ALA A 228 25.53 -8.28 -20.75
CA ALA A 228 26.55 -9.32 -20.90
C ALA A 228 27.16 -9.78 -19.55
N TYR A 229 26.92 -9.03 -18.48
CA TYR A 229 27.37 -9.30 -17.12
C TYR A 229 26.41 -10.18 -16.30
N THR A 230 25.15 -10.29 -16.70
CA THR A 230 24.17 -11.19 -16.04
C THR A 230 24.13 -12.52 -16.81
N LEU A 231 25.17 -13.34 -16.65
CA LEU A 231 25.38 -14.64 -17.32
C LEU A 231 24.19 -15.62 -17.25
N ASN A 232 23.18 -15.35 -16.42
CA ASN A 232 22.01 -16.21 -16.22
C ASN A 232 20.67 -15.63 -16.73
N GLN A 233 20.63 -14.40 -17.27
CA GLN A 233 19.39 -13.82 -17.79
C GLN A 233 19.43 -13.72 -19.32
N GLN A 234 19.20 -14.83 -20.00
CA GLN A 234 19.09 -14.89 -21.47
C GLN A 234 17.73 -14.41 -22.01
N VAL A 235 16.85 -13.86 -21.17
CA VAL A 235 15.47 -13.54 -21.56
C VAL A 235 15.20 -12.06 -21.38
N GLU A 236 14.81 -11.40 -22.46
CA GLU A 236 14.25 -10.05 -22.42
C GLU A 236 13.00 -10.03 -21.54
N ARG A 237 12.92 -9.14 -20.58
CA ARG A 237 11.80 -8.97 -19.66
C ARG A 237 11.15 -7.60 -19.85
N PHE A 238 9.82 -7.58 -19.92
CA PHE A 238 9.10 -6.32 -20.00
C PHE A 238 9.18 -5.56 -18.68
N ARG A 239 9.68 -4.35 -18.72
CA ARG A 239 9.69 -3.40 -17.59
C ARG A 239 8.76 -2.21 -17.80
N GLY A 240 8.31 -2.00 -19.03
CA GLY A 240 7.52 -0.84 -19.42
C GLY A 240 8.27 0.46 -19.15
N LEU A 241 7.64 1.35 -18.40
CA LEU A 241 8.22 2.62 -17.96
C LEU A 241 8.84 2.55 -16.55
N LEU A 242 8.91 1.36 -15.96
CA LEU A 242 9.51 1.14 -14.64
C LEU A 242 10.99 0.77 -14.77
N SER A 243 11.73 0.95 -13.68
CA SER A 243 13.15 0.62 -13.65
C SER A 243 13.42 -0.87 -13.51
N ASN A 244 12.44 -1.65 -13.00
CA ASN A 244 12.60 -3.06 -12.72
C ASN A 244 11.37 -3.87 -13.19
N PRO A 245 11.53 -4.98 -13.91
CA PRO A 245 10.43 -5.87 -14.28
C PRO A 245 9.61 -6.40 -13.10
N ASN A 246 10.22 -6.55 -11.91
CA ASN A 246 9.49 -6.99 -10.72
C ASN A 246 8.46 -5.96 -10.24
N ASP A 247 8.69 -4.68 -10.49
CA ASP A 247 7.74 -3.60 -10.16
C ASP A 247 6.48 -3.68 -11.01
N VAL A 248 6.59 -4.15 -12.27
CA VAL A 248 5.42 -4.43 -13.13
C VAL A 248 4.54 -5.50 -12.49
N GLY A 249 5.15 -6.54 -11.93
CA GLY A 249 4.41 -7.54 -11.15
C GLY A 249 3.73 -6.95 -9.91
N GLY A 250 4.34 -5.95 -9.28
CA GLY A 250 3.74 -5.18 -8.18
C GLY A 250 2.42 -4.52 -8.58
N LEU A 251 2.33 -3.92 -9.79
CA LEU A 251 1.07 -3.34 -10.30
C LEU A 251 -0.09 -4.34 -10.35
N MET A 252 0.19 -5.61 -10.65
CA MET A 252 -0.82 -6.65 -10.62
C MET A 252 -1.41 -6.83 -9.20
N LEU A 253 -0.59 -6.80 -8.15
CA LEU A 253 -1.09 -6.87 -6.78
C LEU A 253 -1.94 -5.65 -6.42
N LEU A 254 -1.54 -4.45 -6.89
CA LEU A 254 -2.28 -3.22 -6.64
C LEU A 254 -3.67 -3.23 -7.28
N THR A 255 -3.86 -3.95 -8.36
CA THR A 255 -5.12 -3.91 -9.14
C THR A 255 -6.00 -5.12 -8.90
N VAL A 256 -5.45 -6.34 -8.95
CA VAL A 256 -6.23 -7.57 -8.88
C VAL A 256 -6.82 -7.79 -7.48
N GLY A 257 -5.99 -7.71 -6.45
CA GLY A 257 -6.42 -7.95 -5.06
C GLY A 257 -7.58 -7.07 -4.63
N PRO A 258 -7.45 -5.72 -4.69
CA PRO A 258 -8.53 -4.80 -4.36
C PRO A 258 -9.77 -4.95 -5.24
N THR A 259 -9.60 -5.22 -6.55
CA THR A 259 -10.72 -5.46 -7.47
C THR A 259 -11.54 -6.67 -7.05
N LEU A 260 -10.89 -7.79 -6.74
CA LEU A 260 -11.56 -9.00 -6.27
C LEU A 260 -12.21 -8.80 -4.89
N ALA A 261 -11.51 -8.12 -3.97
CA ALA A 261 -12.02 -7.87 -2.61
C ALA A 261 -13.30 -7.04 -2.63
N PHE A 262 -13.39 -6.03 -3.50
CA PHE A 262 -14.55 -5.12 -3.57
C PHE A 262 -15.48 -5.37 -4.76
N TRP A 263 -15.33 -6.48 -5.48
CA TRP A 263 -16.11 -6.80 -6.67
C TRP A 263 -17.61 -6.56 -6.52
N ASN A 264 -18.19 -7.05 -5.44
CA ASN A 264 -19.64 -6.95 -5.19
C ASN A 264 -20.09 -5.55 -4.72
N ARG A 265 -19.15 -4.67 -4.35
CA ARG A 265 -19.41 -3.30 -3.90
C ARG A 265 -19.41 -2.29 -5.05
N PHE A 266 -18.69 -2.58 -6.11
CA PHE A 266 -18.61 -1.67 -7.26
C PHE A 266 -19.91 -1.67 -8.07
N ALA A 267 -20.27 -0.51 -8.64
CA ALA A 267 -21.33 -0.41 -9.62
C ALA A 267 -20.99 -1.25 -10.88
N PRO A 268 -21.99 -1.82 -11.59
CA PRO A 268 -21.76 -2.75 -12.70
C PRO A 268 -20.87 -2.21 -13.82
N ASN A 269 -21.00 -0.92 -14.16
CA ASN A 269 -20.15 -0.25 -15.14
C ASN A 269 -18.69 -0.16 -14.67
N LYS A 270 -18.44 0.17 -13.40
CA LYS A 270 -17.10 0.26 -12.82
C LYS A 270 -16.42 -1.12 -12.70
N ARG A 271 -17.21 -2.18 -12.41
CA ARG A 271 -16.68 -3.56 -12.39
C ARG A 271 -15.99 -3.93 -13.69
N LYS A 272 -16.62 -3.60 -14.83
CA LYS A 272 -16.06 -3.90 -16.15
C LYS A 272 -14.71 -3.21 -16.34
N TRP A 273 -14.62 -1.92 -16.00
CA TRP A 273 -13.38 -1.16 -16.12
C TRP A 273 -12.27 -1.71 -15.20
N PHE A 274 -12.58 -1.98 -13.94
CA PHE A 274 -11.60 -2.54 -13.02
C PHE A 274 -11.18 -3.96 -13.39
N ALA A 275 -12.09 -4.77 -13.98
CA ALA A 275 -11.74 -6.06 -14.54
C ALA A 275 -10.76 -5.93 -15.71
N VAL A 276 -10.98 -5.00 -16.63
CA VAL A 276 -10.06 -4.74 -17.75
C VAL A 276 -8.69 -4.30 -17.23
N ILE A 277 -8.65 -3.36 -16.27
CA ILE A 277 -7.39 -2.91 -15.66
C ILE A 277 -6.66 -4.10 -14.99
N ALA A 278 -7.37 -4.93 -14.24
CA ALA A 278 -6.80 -6.11 -13.59
C ALA A 278 -6.26 -7.13 -14.61
N LEU A 279 -6.99 -7.40 -15.70
CA LEU A 279 -6.55 -8.30 -16.77
C LEU A 279 -5.32 -7.76 -17.50
N LEU A 280 -5.28 -6.47 -17.81
CA LEU A 280 -4.11 -5.84 -18.42
C LEU A 280 -2.89 -5.95 -17.52
N SER A 281 -3.03 -5.67 -16.21
CA SER A 281 -1.92 -5.78 -15.26
C SER A 281 -1.42 -7.22 -15.09
N VAL A 282 -2.30 -8.23 -15.19
CA VAL A 282 -1.92 -9.64 -15.21
C VAL A 282 -1.11 -9.95 -16.47
N ALA A 283 -1.54 -9.47 -17.63
CA ALA A 283 -0.82 -9.64 -18.90
C ALA A 283 0.57 -8.98 -18.85
N GLU A 284 0.65 -7.74 -18.33
CA GLU A 284 1.92 -7.02 -18.16
C GLU A 284 2.87 -7.75 -17.20
N ALA A 285 2.36 -8.26 -16.07
CA ALA A 285 3.14 -9.07 -15.14
C ALA A 285 3.65 -10.37 -15.77
N GLY A 286 2.84 -10.97 -16.65
CA GLY A 286 3.26 -12.13 -17.47
C GLY A 286 4.40 -11.78 -18.43
N LEU A 287 4.30 -10.64 -19.15
CA LEU A 287 5.38 -10.15 -20.03
C LEU A 287 6.65 -9.79 -19.24
N ALA A 288 6.50 -9.32 -18.01
CA ALA A 288 7.61 -9.01 -17.11
C ALA A 288 8.32 -10.26 -16.56
N ASP A 289 7.78 -11.45 -16.76
CA ASP A 289 8.27 -12.70 -16.16
C ASP A 289 8.47 -12.60 -14.62
N SER A 290 7.56 -11.89 -13.94
CA SER A 290 7.63 -11.63 -12.51
C SER A 290 6.81 -12.68 -11.75
N ARG A 291 7.46 -13.71 -11.22
CA ARG A 291 6.82 -14.90 -10.62
C ARG A 291 6.28 -14.64 -9.21
N THR A 292 7.00 -13.88 -8.40
CA THR A 292 6.64 -13.62 -7.00
C THR A 292 5.24 -13.06 -6.82
N PRO A 293 4.78 -12.04 -7.58
CA PRO A 293 3.44 -11.51 -7.42
C PRO A 293 2.34 -12.53 -7.76
N PHE A 294 2.58 -13.43 -8.73
CA PHE A 294 1.65 -14.52 -9.05
C PHE A 294 1.52 -15.52 -7.88
N ILE A 295 2.65 -15.91 -7.29
CA ILE A 295 2.67 -16.80 -6.11
C ILE A 295 1.96 -16.10 -4.93
N ALA A 296 2.24 -14.84 -4.70
CA ALA A 296 1.62 -14.05 -3.65
C ALA A 296 0.10 -13.94 -3.84
N LEU A 297 -0.36 -13.60 -5.04
CA LEU A 297 -1.79 -13.52 -5.36
C LEU A 297 -2.47 -14.89 -5.22
N ALA A 298 -1.83 -15.97 -5.72
CA ALA A 298 -2.34 -17.32 -5.57
C ALA A 298 -2.52 -17.71 -4.10
N ALA A 299 -1.55 -17.40 -3.23
CA ALA A 299 -1.65 -17.62 -1.78
C ALA A 299 -2.87 -16.89 -1.19
N GLY A 300 -3.09 -15.63 -1.56
CA GLY A 300 -4.26 -14.87 -1.12
C GLY A 300 -5.58 -15.48 -1.60
N ILE A 301 -5.66 -15.87 -2.87
CA ILE A 301 -6.85 -16.55 -3.44
C ILE A 301 -7.12 -17.87 -2.74
N VAL A 302 -6.09 -18.68 -2.50
CA VAL A 302 -6.21 -19.95 -1.74
C VAL A 302 -6.77 -19.68 -0.34
N CYS A 303 -6.18 -18.74 0.39
CA CYS A 303 -6.67 -18.36 1.73
C CYS A 303 -8.13 -17.89 1.68
N TYR A 304 -8.51 -17.08 0.68
CA TYR A 304 -9.86 -16.59 0.50
C TYR A 304 -10.85 -17.73 0.21
N ILE A 305 -10.52 -18.65 -0.69
CA ILE A 305 -11.35 -19.82 -1.04
C ILE A 305 -11.55 -20.72 0.19
N LEU A 306 -10.48 -21.04 0.93
CA LEU A 306 -10.56 -21.84 2.16
C LEU A 306 -11.44 -21.16 3.21
N TRP A 307 -11.26 -19.88 3.44
CA TRP A 307 -12.10 -19.13 4.37
C TRP A 307 -13.56 -19.07 3.95
N ARG A 308 -13.83 -18.79 2.66
CA ARG A 308 -15.18 -18.55 2.14
C ARG A 308 -16.01 -19.82 2.01
N TYR A 309 -15.37 -20.93 1.59
CA TYR A 309 -16.04 -22.17 1.22
C TYR A 309 -15.70 -23.34 2.17
N ARG A 310 -14.80 -23.15 3.11
CA ARG A 310 -14.41 -24.17 4.12
C ARG A 310 -14.08 -25.52 3.46
N LEU A 311 -14.76 -26.63 3.86
CA LEU A 311 -14.52 -27.96 3.29
C LEU A 311 -14.72 -28.00 1.78
N ARG A 312 -15.74 -27.30 1.25
CA ARG A 312 -15.93 -27.19 -0.20
C ARG A 312 -14.75 -26.49 -0.87
N GLY A 313 -14.15 -25.51 -0.21
CA GLY A 313 -12.91 -24.84 -0.68
C GLY A 313 -11.74 -25.82 -0.79
N VAL A 314 -11.57 -26.72 0.19
CA VAL A 314 -10.56 -27.79 0.12
C VAL A 314 -10.79 -28.70 -1.07
N LEU A 315 -12.04 -29.12 -1.32
CA LEU A 315 -12.39 -29.96 -2.47
C LEU A 315 -12.18 -29.23 -3.80
N MET A 316 -12.53 -27.94 -3.89
CA MET A 316 -12.30 -27.12 -5.09
C MET A 316 -10.80 -27.00 -5.39
N LEU A 317 -9.97 -26.70 -4.39
CA LEU A 317 -8.53 -26.58 -4.54
C LEU A 317 -7.88 -27.94 -4.86
N GLY A 318 -8.35 -29.02 -4.22
CA GLY A 318 -7.92 -30.38 -4.52
C GLY A 318 -8.25 -30.76 -5.97
N GLY A 319 -9.48 -30.49 -6.43
CA GLY A 319 -9.89 -30.70 -7.82
C GLY A 319 -9.07 -29.88 -8.80
N ALA A 320 -8.82 -28.59 -8.52
CA ALA A 320 -7.94 -27.76 -9.33
C ALA A 320 -6.52 -28.28 -9.37
N GLY A 321 -5.98 -28.76 -8.23
CA GLY A 321 -4.67 -29.41 -8.17
C GLY A 321 -4.58 -30.66 -9.05
N VAL A 322 -5.61 -31.52 -9.01
CA VAL A 322 -5.69 -32.71 -9.89
C VAL A 322 -5.70 -32.29 -11.38
N LEU A 323 -6.47 -31.24 -11.74
CA LEU A 323 -6.51 -30.73 -13.11
C LEU A 323 -5.14 -30.19 -13.55
N VAL A 324 -4.42 -29.49 -12.67
CA VAL A 324 -3.05 -29.01 -12.96
C VAL A 324 -2.11 -30.19 -13.18
N VAL A 325 -2.15 -31.21 -12.32
CA VAL A 325 -1.34 -32.44 -12.48
C VAL A 325 -1.70 -33.18 -13.76
N ALA A 326 -2.99 -33.31 -14.09
CA ALA A 326 -3.44 -33.92 -15.33
C ALA A 326 -3.02 -33.13 -16.59
N ALA A 327 -2.90 -31.80 -16.48
CA ALA A 327 -2.43 -30.93 -17.57
C ALA A 327 -0.89 -30.90 -17.72
N MET A 328 -0.13 -31.39 -16.73
CA MET A 328 1.34 -31.42 -16.74
C MET A 328 1.94 -32.14 -17.97
N PRO A 329 1.41 -33.29 -18.46
CA PRO A 329 1.94 -33.91 -19.67
C PRO A 329 1.84 -33.03 -20.92
N ILE A 330 0.84 -32.12 -20.96
CA ILE A 330 0.58 -31.23 -22.10
C ILE A 330 1.42 -29.95 -21.98
N PHE A 331 1.41 -29.35 -20.79
CA PHE A 331 2.01 -28.01 -20.55
C PHE A 331 3.26 -28.04 -19.67
N GLY A 332 3.66 -29.23 -19.17
CA GLY A 332 4.70 -29.38 -18.16
C GLY A 332 6.07 -28.87 -18.60
N ARG A 333 6.41 -29.00 -19.90
CA ARG A 333 7.66 -28.42 -20.44
C ARG A 333 7.61 -26.90 -20.36
N SER A 334 6.55 -26.27 -20.86
CA SER A 334 6.41 -24.81 -20.82
C SER A 334 6.32 -24.27 -19.40
N ILE A 335 5.63 -24.98 -18.50
CA ILE A 335 5.58 -24.64 -17.07
C ILE A 335 6.95 -24.87 -16.42
N GLY A 336 7.61 -26.01 -16.72
CA GLY A 336 8.94 -26.34 -16.21
C GLY A 336 9.99 -25.32 -16.67
N ASP A 337 9.95 -24.93 -17.93
CA ASP A 337 10.82 -23.89 -18.47
C ASP A 337 10.56 -22.53 -17.83
N TYR A 338 9.28 -22.18 -17.57
CA TYR A 338 8.90 -20.96 -16.89
C TYR A 338 9.32 -20.96 -15.43
N VAL A 339 9.07 -22.05 -14.68
CA VAL A 339 9.41 -22.16 -13.24
C VAL A 339 10.90 -22.39 -13.06
N GLY A 340 11.55 -23.14 -13.94
CA GLY A 340 12.96 -23.54 -13.85
C GLY A 340 13.96 -22.53 -14.42
N ARG A 341 13.50 -21.43 -15.02
CA ARG A 341 14.40 -20.36 -15.47
C ARG A 341 15.15 -19.75 -14.30
N GLY A 342 16.46 -19.79 -14.35
CA GLY A 342 17.35 -19.43 -13.26
C GLY A 342 17.58 -20.60 -12.29
N ASP A 343 18.60 -20.46 -11.44
CA ASP A 343 18.88 -21.47 -10.43
C ASP A 343 17.81 -21.40 -9.30
N VAL A 344 16.87 -22.33 -9.37
CA VAL A 344 15.78 -22.44 -8.37
C VAL A 344 16.32 -22.79 -6.99
N THR A 345 17.48 -23.47 -6.94
CA THR A 345 18.09 -23.91 -5.68
C THR A 345 18.69 -22.74 -4.91
N THR A 346 19.24 -21.75 -5.60
CA THR A 346 19.81 -20.54 -4.99
C THR A 346 18.88 -19.35 -5.00
N LEU A 347 17.65 -19.50 -5.55
CA LEU A 347 16.72 -18.37 -5.76
C LEU A 347 17.44 -17.18 -6.45
N THR A 348 18.24 -17.47 -7.47
CA THR A 348 19.05 -16.49 -8.20
C THR A 348 20.13 -15.81 -7.31
N GLY A 349 20.79 -16.57 -6.42
CA GLY A 349 21.84 -16.08 -5.51
C GLY A 349 21.30 -15.41 -4.22
N ARG A 350 19.98 -15.33 -4.04
CA ARG A 350 19.38 -14.70 -2.85
C ARG A 350 19.66 -15.49 -1.55
N THR A 351 19.75 -16.82 -1.64
CA THR A 351 20.02 -17.67 -0.45
C THR A 351 21.38 -17.36 0.18
N ASP A 352 22.42 -17.14 -0.62
CA ASP A 352 23.75 -16.79 -0.13
C ASP A 352 23.77 -15.41 0.51
N MET A 353 23.10 -14.44 -0.14
CA MET A 353 22.90 -13.12 0.41
C MET A 353 22.14 -13.17 1.76
N TRP A 354 21.08 -13.95 1.86
CA TRP A 354 20.31 -14.10 3.11
C TRP A 354 21.13 -14.78 4.21
N ALA A 355 21.93 -15.79 3.87
CA ALA A 355 22.82 -16.44 4.84
C ALA A 355 23.79 -15.43 5.45
N TYR A 356 24.39 -14.55 4.63
CA TYR A 356 25.23 -13.46 5.08
C TYR A 356 24.47 -12.47 5.98
N VAL A 357 23.29 -12.02 5.54
CA VAL A 357 22.47 -11.08 6.30
C VAL A 357 22.06 -11.65 7.66
N ILE A 358 21.76 -12.94 7.75
CA ILE A 358 21.46 -13.61 9.02
C ILE A 358 22.65 -13.58 9.97
N GLN A 359 23.88 -13.68 9.45
CA GLN A 359 25.10 -13.52 10.27
C GLN A 359 25.21 -12.10 10.83
N GLU A 360 24.98 -11.10 9.99
CA GLU A 360 24.99 -9.69 10.42
C GLU A 360 23.88 -9.42 11.46
N ILE A 361 22.67 -9.97 11.28
CA ILE A 361 21.60 -9.87 12.29
C ILE A 361 22.04 -10.48 13.63
N LYS A 362 22.69 -11.66 13.61
CA LYS A 362 23.23 -12.29 14.84
C LYS A 362 24.25 -11.43 15.57
N SER A 363 25.00 -10.61 14.85
CA SER A 363 25.99 -9.71 15.46
C SER A 363 25.38 -8.50 16.15
N ARG A 364 24.19 -8.03 15.69
CA ARG A 364 23.45 -6.89 16.27
C ARG A 364 21.94 -7.17 16.37
N PRO A 365 21.51 -8.19 17.15
CA PRO A 365 20.13 -8.67 17.11
C PRO A 365 19.11 -7.70 17.72
N LEU A 366 19.51 -6.83 18.66
CA LEU A 366 18.59 -5.99 19.41
C LEU A 366 18.27 -4.66 18.71
N PHE A 367 19.29 -4.02 18.14
CA PHE A 367 19.17 -2.65 17.63
C PHE A 367 19.39 -2.52 16.13
N GLY A 368 19.96 -3.55 15.49
CA GLY A 368 20.32 -3.50 14.06
C GLY A 368 21.42 -2.49 13.75
N TYR A 369 21.44 -2.03 12.50
CA TYR A 369 22.50 -1.16 11.96
C TYR A 369 22.01 0.25 11.58
N GLY A 370 20.74 0.54 11.73
CA GLY A 370 20.08 1.79 11.35
C GLY A 370 18.93 1.55 10.37
N TYR A 371 17.93 2.42 10.39
CA TYR A 371 16.72 2.29 9.58
C TYR A 371 17.05 2.31 8.07
N GLU A 372 16.56 1.30 7.33
CA GLU A 372 16.71 1.13 5.87
C GLU A 372 18.16 1.06 5.33
N VAL A 373 19.15 0.73 6.19
CA VAL A 373 20.56 0.64 5.78
C VAL A 373 20.98 -0.70 5.18
N ALA A 374 20.05 -1.65 5.04
CA ALA A 374 20.36 -2.99 4.55
C ALA A 374 21.11 -2.97 3.20
N GLY A 375 20.69 -2.11 2.26
CA GLY A 375 21.37 -1.91 1.00
C GLY A 375 22.81 -1.38 1.16
N ALA A 376 23.02 -0.42 2.06
CA ALA A 376 24.35 0.13 2.32
C ALA A 376 25.30 -0.91 2.94
N ILE A 377 24.80 -1.76 3.84
CA ILE A 377 25.57 -2.87 4.40
C ILE A 377 25.96 -3.85 3.31
N PHE A 378 24.98 -4.24 2.50
CA PHE A 378 25.22 -5.18 1.42
C PHE A 378 26.26 -4.66 0.43
N GLN A 379 26.15 -3.40 0.00
CA GLN A 379 27.12 -2.79 -0.89
C GLN A 379 28.51 -2.66 -0.29
N SER A 380 28.61 -2.20 0.96
CA SER A 380 29.92 -1.93 1.58
C SER A 380 30.68 -3.19 1.97
N LYS A 381 29.98 -4.25 2.37
CA LYS A 381 30.61 -5.45 2.94
C LYS A 381 30.54 -6.67 2.04
N TYR A 382 29.40 -6.92 1.41
CA TYR A 382 29.15 -8.14 0.65
C TYR A 382 29.48 -7.97 -0.85
N PHE A 383 29.03 -6.89 -1.45
CA PHE A 383 29.12 -6.67 -2.87
C PHE A 383 30.55 -6.59 -3.42
N PRO A 384 31.52 -5.91 -2.75
CA PRO A 384 32.90 -5.86 -3.20
C PRO A 384 33.58 -7.24 -3.32
N LEU A 385 33.08 -8.22 -2.55
CA LEU A 385 33.60 -9.59 -2.59
C LEU A 385 33.13 -10.39 -3.82
N TRP A 386 32.02 -10.00 -4.42
CA TRP A 386 31.34 -10.78 -5.46
C TRP A 386 31.29 -10.10 -6.84
N TYR A 387 31.18 -8.77 -6.89
CA TYR A 387 30.85 -8.07 -8.13
C TYR A 387 31.74 -6.85 -8.44
N GLY A 388 32.69 -6.52 -7.58
CA GLY A 388 33.53 -5.33 -7.75
C GLY A 388 32.82 -4.01 -7.37
N PRO A 389 33.48 -2.87 -7.58
CA PRO A 389 32.91 -1.56 -7.23
C PRO A 389 31.75 -1.21 -8.19
N TRP A 390 30.59 -0.88 -7.63
CA TRP A 390 29.45 -0.35 -8.36
C TRP A 390 29.44 1.18 -8.34
N ASP A 391 29.36 1.78 -9.51
CA ASP A 391 29.29 3.24 -9.68
C ASP A 391 27.91 3.84 -9.39
N GLU A 392 26.86 3.02 -9.23
CA GLU A 392 25.51 3.46 -8.95
C GLU A 392 25.14 3.23 -7.48
N GLY A 393 24.72 4.29 -6.79
CA GLY A 393 24.45 4.38 -5.36
C GLY A 393 23.61 3.25 -4.72
N PRO A 394 23.26 3.31 -3.41
CA PRO A 394 22.76 2.21 -2.60
C PRO A 394 21.36 1.73 -3.05
N GLN A 395 21.30 0.93 -4.10
CA GLN A 395 20.05 0.40 -4.67
C GLN A 395 19.75 -1.07 -4.35
N SER A 396 20.63 -1.78 -3.68
CA SER A 396 20.43 -3.21 -3.44
C SER A 396 19.45 -3.43 -2.29
N SER A 397 18.23 -3.79 -2.64
CA SER A 397 17.28 -4.41 -1.74
C SER A 397 17.76 -5.82 -1.40
N LEU A 398 17.59 -6.27 -0.15
CA LEU A 398 17.84 -7.66 0.24
C LEU A 398 16.84 -8.64 -0.38
N HIS A 399 15.89 -8.17 -1.17
CA HIS A 399 14.79 -8.97 -1.71
C HIS A 399 14.08 -9.82 -0.64
N ASN A 400 14.03 -9.33 0.59
CA ASN A 400 13.30 -9.89 1.72
C ASN A 400 13.06 -8.80 2.75
N GLY A 401 11.83 -8.32 2.83
CA GLY A 401 11.49 -7.18 3.71
C GLY A 401 11.59 -7.51 5.19
N TYR A 402 11.42 -8.77 5.58
CA TYR A 402 11.57 -9.17 6.99
C TYR A 402 13.02 -9.11 7.43
N LEU A 403 13.94 -9.66 6.63
CA LEU A 403 15.37 -9.56 6.87
C LEU A 403 15.85 -8.10 6.81
N ASN A 404 15.29 -7.32 5.88
CA ASN A 404 15.57 -5.89 5.77
C ASN A 404 15.22 -5.14 7.06
N HIS A 405 14.05 -5.42 7.65
CA HIS A 405 13.67 -4.85 8.95
C HIS A 405 14.58 -5.34 10.08
N MET A 406 14.85 -6.66 10.17
CA MET A 406 15.67 -7.21 11.25
C MET A 406 17.08 -6.64 11.28
N ILE A 407 17.72 -6.52 10.12
CA ILE A 407 19.08 -5.94 10.04
C ILE A 407 19.07 -4.43 10.30
N SER A 408 17.97 -3.75 9.93
CA SER A 408 17.85 -2.30 10.06
C SER A 408 17.57 -1.85 11.49
N VAL A 409 16.52 -2.37 12.13
CA VAL A 409 16.02 -1.91 13.43
C VAL A 409 16.12 -2.94 14.55
N GLY A 410 16.61 -4.14 14.24
CA GLY A 410 16.72 -5.26 15.17
C GLY A 410 15.46 -6.13 15.26
N ILE A 411 15.62 -7.32 15.85
CA ILE A 411 14.54 -8.31 15.98
C ILE A 411 13.37 -7.79 16.83
N PRO A 412 13.58 -7.16 18.02
CA PRO A 412 12.46 -6.70 18.85
C PRO A 412 11.57 -5.67 18.15
N ALA A 413 12.17 -4.68 17.47
CA ALA A 413 11.42 -3.68 16.73
C ALA A 413 10.70 -4.27 15.51
N THR A 414 11.29 -5.27 14.86
CA THR A 414 10.64 -6.00 13.75
C THR A 414 9.43 -6.80 14.25
N LEU A 415 9.54 -7.48 15.40
CA LEU A 415 8.40 -8.19 16.01
C LEU A 415 7.30 -7.22 16.46
N PHE A 416 7.68 -6.06 17.01
CA PHE A 416 6.73 -5.01 17.36
C PHE A 416 6.03 -4.46 16.12
N TRP A 417 6.76 -4.23 15.04
CA TRP A 417 6.17 -3.84 13.75
C TRP A 417 5.21 -4.92 13.22
N LEU A 418 5.58 -6.19 13.22
CA LEU A 418 4.69 -7.30 12.84
C LEU A 418 3.41 -7.32 13.69
N PHE A 419 3.52 -7.10 15.00
CA PHE A 419 2.36 -6.98 15.87
C PHE A 419 1.45 -5.83 15.43
N ILE A 420 2.01 -4.64 15.15
CA ILE A 420 1.23 -3.48 14.70
C ILE A 420 0.49 -3.82 13.41
N VAL A 421 1.18 -4.40 12.43
CA VAL A 421 0.59 -4.64 11.10
C VAL A 421 -0.43 -5.78 11.09
N LEU A 422 -0.29 -6.78 11.93
CA LEU A 422 -1.22 -7.92 11.99
C LEU A 422 -2.44 -7.67 12.87
N ARG A 423 -2.34 -6.77 13.84
CA ARG A 423 -3.38 -6.51 14.84
C ARG A 423 -4.77 -6.16 14.26
N PRO A 424 -4.92 -5.22 13.29
CA PRO A 424 -6.24 -4.89 12.77
C PRO A 424 -6.89 -6.05 12.02
N TRP A 425 -6.09 -6.90 11.36
CA TRP A 425 -6.55 -8.06 10.62
C TRP A 425 -7.00 -9.18 11.55
N TRP A 426 -6.25 -9.43 12.61
CA TRP A 426 -6.66 -10.33 13.68
C TRP A 426 -8.00 -9.91 14.28
N PHE A 427 -8.19 -8.62 14.52
CA PHE A 427 -9.45 -8.06 14.99
C PHE A 427 -10.57 -8.27 13.96
N ALA A 428 -10.36 -7.89 12.70
CA ALA A 428 -11.36 -8.01 11.63
C ALA A 428 -11.81 -9.45 11.39
N MET A 429 -10.87 -10.41 11.41
CA MET A 429 -11.21 -11.84 11.21
C MET A 429 -12.09 -12.43 12.31
N ARG A 430 -12.08 -11.84 13.51
CA ARG A 430 -12.90 -12.29 14.67
C ARG A 430 -14.30 -11.69 14.68
N GLN A 431 -14.56 -10.61 13.95
CA GLN A 431 -15.89 -10.03 13.88
C GLN A 431 -16.87 -10.99 13.19
N SER A 432 -18.11 -11.07 13.67
CA SER A 432 -19.18 -11.83 13.01
C SER A 432 -19.58 -11.15 11.69
N GLU A 433 -19.75 -9.82 11.75
CA GLU A 433 -20.13 -9.00 10.61
C GLU A 433 -18.89 -8.34 9.98
N ASP A 434 -18.96 -8.10 8.67
CA ASP A 434 -17.90 -7.45 7.90
C ASP A 434 -18.48 -6.38 6.96
N PRO A 435 -19.03 -5.30 7.51
CA PRO A 435 -19.66 -4.26 6.71
C PRO A 435 -18.66 -3.53 5.79
N TRP A 436 -17.38 -3.49 6.18
CA TRP A 436 -16.32 -2.82 5.41
C TRP A 436 -15.56 -3.74 4.45
N ASN A 437 -15.98 -5.00 4.34
CA ASN A 437 -15.34 -5.99 3.47
C ASN A 437 -13.87 -6.26 3.83
N LEU A 438 -13.54 -6.21 5.11
CA LEU A 438 -12.16 -6.33 5.60
C LEU A 438 -11.61 -7.74 5.50
N LYS A 439 -12.46 -8.78 5.62
CA LYS A 439 -12.00 -10.16 5.52
C LYS A 439 -11.53 -10.49 4.09
N PRO A 440 -12.30 -10.20 3.01
CA PRO A 440 -11.76 -10.26 1.66
C PRO A 440 -10.51 -9.41 1.45
N LEU A 441 -10.48 -8.18 2.00
CA LEU A 441 -9.34 -7.29 1.89
C LEU A 441 -8.08 -7.87 2.57
N ALA A 442 -8.23 -8.46 3.76
CA ALA A 442 -7.14 -9.13 4.46
C ALA A 442 -6.58 -10.31 3.63
N LEU A 443 -7.45 -11.13 3.08
CA LEU A 443 -7.05 -12.36 2.40
C LEU A 443 -6.55 -12.12 0.97
N LEU A 444 -7.18 -11.20 0.21
CA LEU A 444 -6.85 -10.95 -1.20
C LEU A 444 -5.85 -9.82 -1.42
N VAL A 445 -5.52 -9.04 -0.38
CA VAL A 445 -4.55 -7.94 -0.48
C VAL A 445 -3.43 -8.11 0.55
N VAL A 446 -3.76 -8.23 1.84
CA VAL A 446 -2.72 -8.23 2.89
C VAL A 446 -1.90 -9.51 2.85
N VAL A 447 -2.53 -10.68 2.70
CA VAL A 447 -1.80 -11.96 2.56
C VAL A 447 -0.86 -11.92 1.35
N PRO A 448 -1.29 -11.53 0.14
CA PRO A 448 -0.38 -11.33 -0.98
C PRO A 448 0.77 -10.38 -0.69
N CYS A 449 0.53 -9.23 -0.07
CA CYS A 449 1.59 -8.29 0.29
C CYS A 449 2.61 -8.91 1.25
N LEU A 450 2.16 -9.66 2.26
CA LEU A 450 3.05 -10.34 3.21
C LEU A 450 3.86 -11.45 2.55
N VAL A 451 3.26 -12.24 1.64
CA VAL A 451 3.96 -13.26 0.86
C VAL A 451 4.96 -12.62 -0.10
N HIS A 452 4.56 -11.57 -0.81
CA HIS A 452 5.44 -10.82 -1.69
C HIS A 452 6.68 -10.28 -0.95
N ASN A 453 6.49 -9.82 0.29
CA ASN A 453 7.55 -9.30 1.15
C ASN A 453 8.59 -10.35 1.57
N MET A 454 8.33 -11.64 1.36
CA MET A 454 9.32 -12.72 1.58
C MET A 454 10.41 -12.76 0.50
N SER A 455 10.15 -12.21 -0.67
CA SER A 455 11.07 -12.22 -1.81
C SER A 455 11.33 -10.85 -2.42
N GLU A 456 10.66 -9.81 -1.90
CA GLU A 456 10.89 -8.41 -2.24
C GLU A 456 10.75 -7.55 -0.96
N ALA A 457 11.55 -6.51 -0.80
CA ALA A 457 11.48 -5.63 0.37
C ALA A 457 10.46 -4.50 0.09
N SER A 458 9.17 -4.79 0.26
CA SER A 458 8.10 -3.89 -0.18
C SER A 458 7.15 -3.40 0.91
N VAL A 459 7.01 -4.12 2.05
CA VAL A 459 6.01 -3.83 3.10
C VAL A 459 6.61 -2.99 4.23
N GLY A 460 7.55 -2.25 4.16
CA GLY A 460 8.06 -1.32 5.18
C GLY A 460 8.24 0.07 4.59
N ASP A 461 8.28 0.13 3.30
CA ASP A 461 8.36 1.34 2.51
C ASP A 461 6.96 1.75 2.05
N PHE A 462 6.32 2.67 2.76
CA PHE A 462 4.98 3.16 2.42
C PHE A 462 4.90 3.84 1.06
N LEU A 463 6.01 4.20 0.44
CA LEU A 463 6.06 4.76 -0.91
C LEU A 463 6.47 3.76 -1.99
N GLY A 464 6.93 2.57 -1.62
CA GLY A 464 6.97 1.46 -2.56
C GLY A 464 5.54 1.11 -3.00
N MET A 465 5.35 0.71 -4.25
CA MET A 465 4.00 0.43 -4.79
C MET A 465 3.21 -0.53 -3.88
N VAL A 466 3.77 -1.68 -3.56
CA VAL A 466 3.13 -2.69 -2.70
C VAL A 466 3.06 -2.19 -1.26
N GLY A 467 4.04 -1.41 -0.79
CA GLY A 467 4.04 -0.78 0.53
C GLY A 467 2.91 0.22 0.70
N LEU A 468 2.61 1.02 -0.31
CA LEU A 468 1.47 1.95 -0.29
C LEU A 468 0.14 1.20 -0.21
N LEU A 469 -0.05 0.15 -1.03
CA LEU A 469 -1.23 -0.71 -0.96
C LEU A 469 -1.40 -1.31 0.44
N PHE A 470 -0.32 -1.85 0.99
CA PHE A 470 -0.31 -2.41 2.33
C PHE A 470 -0.65 -1.34 3.38
N GLY A 471 -0.02 -0.17 3.30
CA GLY A 471 -0.22 0.93 4.23
C GLY A 471 -1.66 1.45 4.26
N ILE A 472 -2.27 1.66 3.09
CA ILE A 472 -3.67 2.12 3.02
C ILE A 472 -4.64 1.06 3.54
N THR A 473 -4.41 -0.22 3.21
CA THR A 473 -5.27 -1.30 3.68
C THR A 473 -5.13 -1.49 5.18
N TRP A 474 -3.90 -1.45 5.73
CA TRP A 474 -3.66 -1.47 7.17
C TRP A 474 -4.41 -0.34 7.88
N ALA A 475 -4.30 0.89 7.38
CA ALA A 475 -4.94 2.06 7.96
C ALA A 475 -6.48 1.94 7.96
N ILE A 476 -7.07 1.38 6.89
CA ILE A 476 -8.52 1.05 6.83
C ILE A 476 -8.91 0.08 7.95
N GLY A 477 -8.16 -1.01 8.11
CA GLY A 477 -8.40 -2.01 9.15
C GLY A 477 -8.30 -1.41 10.57
N GLU A 478 -7.32 -0.56 10.81
CA GLU A 478 -7.14 0.10 12.11
C GLU A 478 -8.23 1.14 12.40
N ARG A 479 -8.66 1.88 11.38
CA ARG A 479 -9.80 2.80 11.51
C ARG A 479 -11.08 2.08 11.89
N TYR A 480 -11.37 0.98 11.22
CA TYR A 480 -12.53 0.14 11.55
C TYR A 480 -12.48 -0.33 13.01
N ARG A 481 -11.34 -0.84 13.45
CA ARG A 481 -11.13 -1.30 14.82
C ARG A 481 -11.42 -0.20 15.84
N ILE A 482 -10.92 1.02 15.60
CA ILE A 482 -11.16 2.19 16.47
C ILE A 482 -12.66 2.51 16.52
N LEU A 483 -13.35 2.54 15.39
CA LEU A 483 -14.79 2.84 15.35
C LEU A 483 -15.62 1.82 16.11
N VAL A 484 -15.38 0.52 15.90
CA VAL A 484 -16.09 -0.55 16.63
C VAL A 484 -15.86 -0.43 18.14
N GLN A 485 -14.63 -0.17 18.57
CA GLN A 485 -14.35 0.03 19.99
C GLN A 485 -15.04 1.27 20.57
N GLN A 486 -15.09 2.38 19.84
CA GLN A 486 -15.81 3.58 20.26
C GLN A 486 -17.31 3.32 20.39
N GLN A 487 -17.90 2.60 19.44
CA GLN A 487 -19.32 2.21 19.50
C GLN A 487 -19.62 1.33 20.72
N ALA A 488 -18.76 0.36 21.02
CA ALA A 488 -18.91 -0.51 22.18
C ALA A 488 -18.84 0.27 23.50
N VAL A 489 -17.90 1.22 23.64
CA VAL A 489 -17.79 2.09 24.82
C VAL A 489 -19.04 2.96 24.98
N THR A 490 -19.51 3.56 23.88
CA THR A 490 -20.72 4.40 23.91
C THR A 490 -21.97 3.60 24.28
N ALA A 491 -22.10 2.38 23.75
CA ALA A 491 -23.22 1.49 24.08
C ALA A 491 -23.22 1.13 25.57
N ARG A 492 -22.04 0.77 26.11
CA ARG A 492 -21.89 0.45 27.54
C ARG A 492 -22.22 1.67 28.44
N GLN A 493 -21.80 2.87 28.05
CA GLN A 493 -22.11 4.07 28.81
C GLN A 493 -23.62 4.32 28.83
N ARG A 494 -24.32 4.22 27.72
CA ARG A 494 -25.77 4.36 27.64
C ARG A 494 -26.50 3.33 28.52
N GLU A 495 -25.98 2.12 28.62
CA GLU A 495 -26.54 1.06 29.47
C GLU A 495 -26.36 1.43 30.96
N LEU A 496 -25.18 1.90 31.35
CA LEU A 496 -24.91 2.39 32.69
C LEU A 496 -25.81 3.59 33.06
N ASP A 497 -25.98 4.53 32.17
CA ASP A 497 -26.84 5.70 32.36
C ASP A 497 -28.32 5.28 32.52
N ARG A 498 -28.77 4.23 31.85
CA ARG A 498 -30.11 3.67 32.04
C ARG A 498 -30.30 2.98 33.39
N MET A 499 -29.26 2.34 33.92
CA MET A 499 -29.31 1.66 35.23
C MET A 499 -29.13 2.60 36.42
N ALA A 500 -28.49 3.76 36.21
CA ALA A 500 -28.16 4.72 37.27
C ALA A 500 -29.39 5.18 38.10
N PRO A 501 -30.58 5.50 37.53
CA PRO A 501 -31.77 5.86 38.32
C PRO A 501 -32.26 4.74 39.21
N GLY A 502 -32.20 3.48 38.75
CA GLY A 502 -32.59 2.31 39.56
C GLY A 502 -31.63 2.06 40.72
N MET A 503 -30.32 2.27 40.51
CA MET A 503 -29.32 2.14 41.57
C MET A 503 -29.45 3.24 42.62
N ALA A 504 -29.76 4.47 42.23
CA ALA A 504 -30.03 5.55 43.14
C ALA A 504 -31.30 5.30 44.00
N ALA A 505 -32.35 4.73 43.40
CA ALA A 505 -33.55 4.32 44.10
C ALA A 505 -33.28 3.21 45.13
N LEU A 506 -32.43 2.22 44.81
CA LEU A 506 -32.03 1.14 45.71
C LEU A 506 -31.16 1.62 46.88
N GLN A 507 -30.33 2.66 46.69
CA GLN A 507 -29.55 3.27 47.77
C GLN A 507 -30.43 4.03 48.73
N ASN A 508 -31.46 4.72 48.22
CA ASN A 508 -32.44 5.42 49.08
C ASN A 508 -33.37 4.47 49.84
N PHE A 509 -33.52 3.21 49.43
CA PHE A 509 -34.28 2.18 50.15
C PHE A 509 -33.47 1.52 51.26
N ARG A 510 -32.14 1.66 51.26
CA ARG A 510 -31.24 1.08 52.29
C ARG A 510 -30.81 2.09 53.35
N ALA A 511 -31.10 3.37 53.17
CA ALA A 511 -30.93 4.43 54.15
C ALA A 511 -32.23 4.68 54.95
#